data_e51f299111a0cd47b77cac033d254827
#
_entry.id   e51f299111a0cd47b77cac033d254827
#
_cell.length_a   1.000
_cell.length_b   1.000
_cell.length_c   1.000
_cell.angle_alpha   90.00
_cell.angle_beta   90.00
_cell.angle_gamma   90.00
#
_symmetry.space_group_name_H-M   'P 1'
#
loop_
_entity.id
_entity.type
_entity.pdbx_description
1 polymer ?
#
loop_
_entity_poly.entity_id
_entity_poly.type
_entity_poly.pdbx_seq_one_letter_code
_entity_poly.pdbx_strand_id
1 'polypeptide(L)'
;RPQAAFLMSLLLFGWAVGAPAMGWLSDKLGRRKPILIAGSFIVCLMLFSLIFIPHLPLPTAVTIFIIIGFSGGSMVTSFALVRDVLPDTITGAAIGIVNALTVASGAVLQPVVGLLLDLQTADNTASYTEAVFRQAFCAILVTTFAGLLVAFRLREK
;
A
#
# COMPACT_ATOMS: atom_id res chain seq x y z
N ARG A 1 9.86 6.32 19.16
CA ARG A 1 10.28 6.89 17.86
C ARG A 1 11.29 6.02 17.10
N PRO A 2 12.38 5.45 17.70
CA PRO A 2 13.30 4.59 16.95
C PRO A 2 12.65 3.30 16.41
N GLN A 3 11.72 2.71 17.16
CA GLN A 3 11.00 1.52 16.71
C GLN A 3 10.12 1.78 15.47
N ALA A 4 9.47 2.95 15.36
CA ALA A 4 8.70 3.29 14.19
C ALA A 4 9.58 3.44 12.94
N ALA A 5 10.73 4.09 13.06
CA ALA A 5 11.71 4.22 11.98
C ALA A 5 12.24 2.84 11.55
N PHE A 6 12.50 1.95 12.49
CA PHE A 6 12.92 0.58 12.23
C PHE A 6 11.85 -0.20 11.45
N LEU A 7 10.58 -0.14 11.87
CA LEU A 7 9.47 -0.80 11.16
C LEU A 7 9.30 -0.26 9.75
N MET A 8 9.42 1.06 9.55
CA MET A 8 9.37 1.67 8.22
C MET A 8 10.53 1.22 7.32
N SER A 9 11.73 1.06 7.88
CA SER A 9 12.87 0.52 7.12
C SER A 9 12.62 -0.92 6.66
N LEU A 10 12.00 -1.74 7.50
CA LEU A 10 11.62 -3.11 7.16
C LEU A 10 10.54 -3.17 6.06
N LEU A 11 9.57 -2.24 6.10
CA LEU A 11 8.57 -2.11 5.04
C LEU A 11 9.23 -1.76 3.70
N LEU A 12 10.13 -0.79 3.69
CA LEU A 12 10.87 -0.40 2.48
C LEU A 12 11.77 -1.53 1.97
N PHE A 13 12.44 -2.25 2.86
CA PHE A 13 13.22 -3.44 2.50
C PHE A 13 12.32 -4.53 1.90
N GLY A 14 11.18 -4.81 2.53
CA GLY A 14 10.18 -5.73 2.01
C GLY A 14 9.73 -5.33 0.60
N TRP A 15 9.47 -4.04 0.37
CA TRP A 15 9.09 -3.52 -0.94
C TRP A 15 10.23 -3.65 -1.98
N ALA A 16 11.47 -3.36 -1.60
CA ALA A 16 12.63 -3.48 -2.49
C ALA A 16 12.86 -4.93 -2.98
N VAL A 17 12.57 -5.92 -2.13
CA VAL A 17 12.63 -7.35 -2.50
C VAL A 17 11.34 -7.78 -3.19
N GLY A 18 10.20 -7.31 -2.72
CA GLY A 18 8.87 -7.68 -3.24
C GLY A 18 8.63 -7.21 -4.67
N ALA A 19 9.05 -6.00 -5.03
CA ALA A 19 8.81 -5.46 -6.35
C ALA A 19 9.43 -6.33 -7.48
N PRO A 20 10.73 -6.69 -7.46
CA PRO A 20 11.29 -7.60 -8.46
C PRO A 20 10.69 -9.02 -8.38
N ALA A 21 10.42 -9.53 -7.17
CA ALA A 21 9.83 -10.85 -6.99
C ALA A 21 8.41 -10.94 -7.59
N MET A 22 7.56 -9.95 -7.32
CA MET A 22 6.20 -9.89 -7.87
C MET A 22 6.21 -9.63 -9.38
N GLY A 23 7.14 -8.82 -9.88
CA GLY A 23 7.36 -8.62 -11.32
C GLY A 23 7.72 -9.95 -12.01
N TRP A 24 8.74 -10.64 -11.50
CA TRP A 24 9.15 -11.95 -12.02
C TRP A 24 8.03 -12.99 -11.97
N LEU A 25 7.30 -13.06 -10.85
CA LEU A 25 6.17 -14.00 -10.71
C LEU A 25 5.06 -13.69 -11.72
N SER A 26 4.77 -12.41 -11.93
CA SER A 26 3.80 -11.94 -12.93
C SER A 26 4.21 -12.30 -14.36
N ASP A 27 5.51 -12.15 -14.68
CA ASP A 27 6.06 -12.55 -15.99
C ASP A 27 5.99 -14.07 -16.19
N LYS A 28 6.32 -14.85 -15.17
CA LYS A 28 6.25 -16.31 -15.20
C LYS A 28 4.82 -16.84 -15.37
N LEU A 29 3.84 -16.18 -14.75
CA LEU A 29 2.43 -16.53 -14.88
C LEU A 29 1.81 -16.03 -16.20
N GLY A 30 2.47 -15.11 -16.91
CA GLY A 30 1.93 -14.44 -18.10
C GLY A 30 0.66 -13.63 -17.82
N ARG A 31 0.38 -13.32 -16.56
CA ARG A 31 -0.84 -12.61 -16.12
C ARG A 31 -0.50 -11.60 -15.03
N ARG A 32 -0.92 -10.35 -15.23
CA ARG A 32 -0.63 -9.23 -14.34
C ARG A 32 -1.65 -9.07 -13.22
N LYS A 33 -2.93 -9.19 -13.58
CA LYS A 33 -4.06 -8.95 -12.70
C LYS A 33 -4.09 -9.86 -11.46
N PRO A 34 -3.84 -11.18 -11.52
CA PRO A 34 -3.86 -12.03 -10.33
C PRO A 34 -2.84 -11.60 -9.28
N ILE A 35 -1.63 -11.19 -9.71
CA ILE A 35 -0.56 -10.74 -8.81
C ILE A 35 -0.94 -9.41 -8.15
N LEU A 36 -1.49 -8.48 -8.92
CA LEU A 36 -1.96 -7.20 -8.39
C LEU A 36 -3.07 -7.38 -7.37
N ILE A 37 -4.06 -8.24 -7.65
CA ILE A 37 -5.17 -8.53 -6.73
C ILE A 37 -4.66 -9.22 -5.48
N ALA A 38 -3.84 -10.26 -5.61
CA ALA A 38 -3.30 -11.00 -4.47
C ALA A 38 -2.46 -10.10 -3.55
N GLY A 39 -1.56 -9.30 -4.13
CA GLY A 39 -0.76 -8.35 -3.36
C GLY A 39 -1.60 -7.31 -2.64
N SER A 40 -2.56 -6.68 -3.33
CA SER A 40 -3.47 -5.70 -2.73
C SER A 40 -4.34 -6.32 -1.63
N PHE A 41 -4.82 -7.55 -1.81
CA PHE A 41 -5.59 -8.27 -0.80
C PHE A 41 -4.76 -8.54 0.46
N ILE A 42 -3.52 -9.02 0.31
CA ILE A 42 -2.62 -9.26 1.44
C ILE A 42 -2.32 -7.95 2.17
N VAL A 43 -2.07 -6.85 1.45
CA VAL A 43 -1.88 -5.53 2.08
C VAL A 43 -3.11 -5.11 2.88
N CYS A 44 -4.33 -5.25 2.33
CA CYS A 44 -5.57 -4.96 3.05
C CYS A 44 -5.70 -5.81 4.33
N LEU A 45 -5.42 -7.11 4.24
CA LEU A 45 -5.49 -8.03 5.39
C LEU A 45 -4.48 -7.66 6.48
N MET A 46 -3.26 -7.32 6.10
CA MET A 46 -2.21 -6.92 7.04
C MET A 46 -2.50 -5.56 7.68
N LEU A 47 -3.01 -4.59 6.91
CA LEU A 47 -3.46 -3.30 7.44
C LEU A 47 -4.64 -3.48 8.40
N PHE A 48 -5.60 -4.32 8.04
CA PHE A 48 -6.72 -4.66 8.93
C PHE A 48 -6.21 -5.25 10.25
N SER A 49 -5.28 -6.21 10.18
CA SER A 49 -4.69 -6.81 11.37
C SER A 49 -3.96 -5.78 12.24
N LEU A 50 -3.19 -4.87 11.61
CA LEU A 50 -2.47 -3.81 12.30
C LEU A 50 -3.41 -2.83 13.03
N ILE A 51 -4.58 -2.53 12.43
CA ILE A 51 -5.55 -1.57 12.95
C ILE A 51 -6.42 -2.18 14.07
N PHE A 52 -6.87 -3.42 13.89
CA PHE A 52 -7.91 -4.00 14.75
C PHE A 52 -7.40 -4.94 15.84
N ILE A 53 -6.17 -5.47 15.74
CA ILE A 53 -5.60 -6.30 16.80
C ILE A 53 -4.87 -5.39 17.82
N PRO A 54 -5.36 -5.29 19.07
CA PRO A 54 -4.70 -4.49 20.09
C PRO A 54 -3.41 -5.16 20.60
N HIS A 55 -2.49 -4.35 21.11
CA HIS A 55 -1.28 -4.83 21.81
C HIS A 55 -0.43 -5.83 21.00
N LEU A 56 -0.22 -5.56 19.70
CA LEU A 56 0.61 -6.38 18.85
C LEU A 56 2.05 -6.48 19.39
N PRO A 57 2.56 -7.71 19.66
CA PRO A 57 3.96 -7.89 20.01
C PRO A 57 4.88 -7.38 18.90
N LEU A 58 6.04 -6.84 19.28
CA LEU A 58 7.00 -6.32 18.31
C LEU A 58 7.37 -7.31 17.18
N PRO A 59 7.61 -8.61 17.45
CA PRO A 59 7.87 -9.59 16.40
C PRO A 59 6.72 -9.71 15.38
N THR A 60 5.48 -9.66 15.84
CA THR A 60 4.30 -9.70 14.96
C THR A 60 4.19 -8.44 14.13
N ALA A 61 4.43 -7.27 14.72
CA ALA A 61 4.48 -6.01 13.97
C ALA A 61 5.56 -6.03 12.89
N VAL A 62 6.77 -6.50 13.22
CA VAL A 62 7.88 -6.69 12.26
C VAL A 62 7.43 -7.55 11.07
N THR A 63 6.82 -8.69 11.35
CA THR A 63 6.33 -9.60 10.30
C THR A 63 5.28 -8.93 9.41
N ILE A 64 4.32 -8.23 10.01
CA ILE A 64 3.26 -7.49 9.28
C ILE A 64 3.88 -6.44 8.36
N PHE A 65 4.83 -5.63 8.85
CA PHE A 65 5.46 -4.57 8.04
C PHE A 65 6.26 -5.14 6.86
N ILE A 66 6.98 -6.24 7.06
CA ILE A 66 7.69 -6.92 5.97
C ILE A 66 6.71 -7.44 4.92
N ILE A 67 5.60 -8.09 5.36
CA ILE A 67 4.58 -8.61 4.45
C ILE A 67 3.88 -7.48 3.69
N ILE A 68 3.54 -6.37 4.34
CA ILE A 68 2.97 -5.19 3.67
C ILE A 68 3.92 -4.67 2.60
N GLY A 69 5.20 -4.51 2.94
CA GLY A 69 6.21 -4.06 2.00
C GLY A 69 6.33 -5.01 0.80
N PHE A 70 6.56 -6.29 1.07
CA PHE A 70 6.72 -7.31 0.03
C PHE A 70 5.50 -7.41 -0.90
N SER A 71 4.30 -7.48 -0.33
CA SER A 71 3.06 -7.58 -1.11
C SER A 71 2.73 -6.27 -1.84
N GLY A 72 3.08 -5.12 -1.25
CA GLY A 72 2.97 -3.81 -1.89
C GLY A 72 3.82 -3.67 -3.14
N GLY A 73 4.90 -4.47 -3.25
CA GLY A 73 5.70 -4.58 -4.47
C GLY A 73 4.90 -5.03 -5.70
N SER A 74 3.73 -5.67 -5.52
CA SER A 74 2.81 -6.02 -6.62
C SER A 74 2.36 -4.82 -7.45
N MET A 75 2.44 -3.60 -6.91
CA MET A 75 2.17 -2.37 -7.65
C MET A 75 2.98 -2.25 -8.95
N VAL A 76 4.18 -2.81 -9.00
CA VAL A 76 5.01 -2.82 -10.23
C VAL A 76 4.29 -3.49 -11.39
N THR A 77 3.42 -4.45 -11.13
CA THR A 77 2.64 -5.14 -12.18
C THR A 77 1.62 -4.22 -12.87
N SER A 78 1.22 -3.11 -12.22
CA SER A 78 0.35 -2.11 -12.85
C SER A 78 1.03 -1.40 -14.02
N PHE A 79 2.32 -1.10 -13.93
CA PHE A 79 3.10 -0.52 -15.03
C PHE A 79 3.26 -1.51 -16.19
N ALA A 80 3.49 -2.79 -15.86
CA ALA A 80 3.55 -3.85 -16.87
C ALA A 80 2.18 -4.01 -17.57
N LEU A 81 1.08 -3.98 -16.82
CA LEU A 81 -0.28 -4.06 -17.37
C LEU A 81 -0.55 -2.91 -18.36
N VAL A 82 -0.16 -1.68 -18.03
CA VAL A 82 -0.29 -0.53 -18.92
C VAL A 82 0.45 -0.78 -20.22
N ARG A 83 1.67 -1.32 -20.16
CA ARG A 83 2.49 -1.64 -21.34
C ARG A 83 1.87 -2.75 -22.20
N ASP A 84 1.26 -3.75 -21.56
CA ASP A 84 0.67 -4.90 -22.26
C ASP A 84 -0.65 -4.53 -22.97
N VAL A 85 -1.35 -3.48 -22.50
CA VAL A 85 -2.68 -3.08 -23.00
C VAL A 85 -2.62 -1.95 -24.04
N LEU A 86 -1.67 -1.03 -23.91
CA LEU A 86 -1.59 0.18 -24.73
C LEU A 86 -0.56 0.05 -25.88
N PRO A 87 -0.77 0.78 -27.01
CA PRO A 87 0.21 0.88 -28.07
C PRO A 87 1.50 1.55 -27.60
N ASP A 88 2.64 1.17 -28.16
CA ASP A 88 3.97 1.69 -27.80
C ASP A 88 4.05 3.23 -27.90
N THR A 89 3.31 3.82 -28.82
CA THR A 89 3.30 5.28 -29.06
C THR A 89 2.83 6.11 -27.86
N ILE A 90 1.97 5.57 -27.02
CA ILE A 90 1.40 6.28 -25.86
C ILE A 90 1.77 5.64 -24.50
N THR A 91 2.40 4.47 -24.52
CA THR A 91 2.75 3.69 -23.31
C THR A 91 3.60 4.50 -22.34
N GLY A 92 4.59 5.25 -22.82
CA GLY A 92 5.44 6.08 -21.96
C GLY A 92 4.66 7.15 -21.21
N ALA A 93 3.76 7.86 -21.90
CA ALA A 93 2.90 8.86 -21.28
C ALA A 93 1.94 8.24 -20.27
N ALA A 94 1.35 7.09 -20.58
CA ALA A 94 0.45 6.38 -19.69
C ALA A 94 1.15 5.89 -18.40
N ILE A 95 2.36 5.35 -18.50
CA ILE A 95 3.19 4.97 -17.35
C ILE A 95 3.50 6.22 -16.50
N GLY A 96 3.84 7.33 -17.13
CA GLY A 96 4.06 8.61 -16.44
C GLY A 96 2.83 9.06 -15.64
N ILE A 97 1.65 8.97 -16.22
CA ILE A 97 0.38 9.31 -15.53
C ILE A 97 0.13 8.37 -14.35
N VAL A 98 0.28 7.06 -14.54
CA VAL A 98 0.10 6.08 -13.43
C VAL A 98 1.09 6.37 -12.30
N ASN A 99 2.35 6.66 -12.62
CA ASN A 99 3.34 7.00 -11.60
C ASN A 99 3.00 8.33 -10.90
N ALA A 100 2.59 9.36 -11.65
CA ALA A 100 2.18 10.63 -11.07
C ALA A 100 0.98 10.48 -10.12
N LEU A 101 -0.03 9.71 -10.51
CA LEU A 101 -1.19 9.42 -9.66
C LEU A 101 -0.80 8.63 -8.40
N THR A 102 0.13 7.71 -8.52
CA THR A 102 0.66 6.95 -7.37
C THR A 102 1.35 7.87 -6.37
N VAL A 103 2.23 8.75 -6.83
CA VAL A 103 2.91 9.73 -5.96
C VAL A 103 1.91 10.73 -5.39
N ALA A 104 0.99 11.24 -6.20
CA ALA A 104 -0.05 12.17 -5.78
C ALA A 104 -0.97 11.57 -4.71
N SER A 105 -1.28 10.27 -4.77
CA SER A 105 -2.08 9.61 -3.74
C SER A 105 -1.41 9.68 -2.36
N GLY A 106 -0.10 9.48 -2.29
CA GLY A 106 0.67 9.65 -1.06
C GLY A 106 0.68 11.11 -0.57
N ALA A 107 0.88 12.05 -1.50
CA ALA A 107 0.86 13.49 -1.18
C ALA A 107 -0.49 13.99 -0.65
N VAL A 108 -1.60 13.35 -1.04
CA VAL A 108 -2.94 13.65 -0.53
C VAL A 108 -3.23 12.91 0.78
N LEU A 109 -2.89 11.61 0.86
CA LEU A 109 -3.21 10.80 2.03
C LEU A 109 -2.43 11.21 3.29
N GLN A 110 -1.17 11.64 3.15
CA GLN A 110 -0.37 12.07 4.30
C GLN A 110 -1.00 13.26 5.05
N PRO A 111 -1.36 14.39 4.39
CA PRO A 111 -2.06 15.47 5.04
C PRO A 111 -3.43 15.08 5.60
N VAL A 112 -4.18 14.22 4.90
CA VAL A 112 -5.48 13.73 5.40
C VAL A 112 -5.33 12.96 6.70
N VAL A 113 -4.37 12.04 6.77
CA VAL A 113 -4.08 11.31 8.03
C VAL A 113 -3.62 12.27 9.12
N GLY A 114 -2.76 13.25 8.82
CA GLY A 114 -2.34 14.28 9.74
C GLY A 114 -3.52 15.10 10.29
N LEU A 115 -4.40 15.58 9.40
CA LEU A 115 -5.60 16.32 9.78
C LEU A 115 -6.54 15.49 10.67
N LEU A 116 -6.74 14.22 10.35
CA LEU A 116 -7.56 13.31 11.16
C LEU A 116 -6.98 13.11 12.57
N LEU A 117 -5.66 13.07 12.69
CA LEU A 117 -4.96 13.01 13.98
C LEU A 117 -5.15 14.32 14.76
N ASP A 118 -5.00 15.47 14.11
CA ASP A 118 -5.10 16.79 14.75
C ASP A 118 -6.52 17.11 15.20
N LEU A 119 -7.53 16.78 14.40
CA LEU A 119 -8.94 17.00 14.75
C LEU A 119 -9.39 16.23 16.01
N GLN A 120 -8.73 15.12 16.32
CA GLN A 120 -9.05 14.31 17.48
C GLN A 120 -8.22 14.66 18.71
N THR A 121 -7.20 15.50 18.56
CA THR A 121 -6.33 15.98 19.64
C THR A 121 -6.58 17.44 19.99
N ALA A 122 -7.73 18.00 19.63
CA ALA A 122 -8.08 19.42 19.79
C ALA A 122 -8.07 19.93 21.25
N ASP A 123 -8.10 19.07 22.25
CA ASP A 123 -7.82 19.40 23.63
C ASP A 123 -6.32 19.25 23.91
N ASN A 124 -5.62 20.35 24.03
CA ASN A 124 -4.17 20.59 24.22
C ASN A 124 -3.44 19.71 25.28
N THR A 125 -4.01 18.63 25.74
CA THR A 125 -3.47 17.72 26.77
C THR A 125 -3.34 16.26 26.30
N ALA A 126 -3.79 15.92 25.10
CA ALA A 126 -3.85 14.55 24.66
C ALA A 126 -2.57 14.12 23.93
N SER A 127 -1.80 13.26 24.56
CA SER A 127 -0.92 12.34 23.83
C SER A 127 -1.77 11.56 22.82
N TYR A 128 -1.31 11.44 21.57
CA TYR A 128 -1.94 10.61 20.55
C TYR A 128 -2.23 9.22 21.10
N THR A 129 -3.51 8.91 21.35
CA THR A 129 -3.93 7.62 21.86
C THR A 129 -3.94 6.59 20.73
N GLU A 130 -3.87 5.31 21.09
CA GLU A 130 -3.97 4.21 20.11
C GLU A 130 -5.26 4.29 19.30
N ALA A 131 -6.37 4.71 19.91
CA ALA A 131 -7.66 4.88 19.26
C ALA A 131 -7.62 5.94 18.13
N VAL A 132 -6.95 7.06 18.36
CA VAL A 132 -6.79 8.15 17.38
C VAL A 132 -5.98 7.66 16.17
N PHE A 133 -4.88 6.94 16.39
CA PHE A 133 -4.12 6.34 15.31
C PHE A 133 -4.95 5.32 14.52
N ARG A 134 -5.71 4.46 15.19
CA ARG A 134 -6.60 3.50 14.53
C ARG A 134 -7.55 4.16 13.56
N GLN A 135 -8.22 5.22 13.98
CA GLN A 135 -9.20 5.92 13.13
C GLN A 135 -8.50 6.58 11.92
N ALA A 136 -7.36 7.22 12.13
CA ALA A 136 -6.59 7.81 11.04
C ALA A 136 -6.11 6.77 10.02
N PHE A 137 -5.64 5.61 10.50
CA PHE A 137 -5.21 4.53 9.62
C PHE A 137 -6.37 3.80 8.91
N CYS A 138 -7.62 3.89 9.40
CA CYS A 138 -8.78 3.41 8.67
C CYS A 138 -8.94 4.11 7.31
N ALA A 139 -8.55 5.37 7.16
CA ALA A 139 -8.56 6.06 5.87
C ALA A 139 -7.65 5.37 4.84
N ILE A 140 -6.46 4.90 5.27
CA ILE A 140 -5.53 4.16 4.42
C ILE A 140 -6.13 2.79 4.05
N LEU A 141 -6.76 2.11 4.99
CA LEU A 141 -7.41 0.83 4.74
C LEU A 141 -8.54 0.97 3.71
N VAL A 142 -9.40 2.00 3.85
CA VAL A 142 -10.51 2.26 2.93
C VAL A 142 -9.99 2.54 1.52
N THR A 143 -8.97 3.37 1.37
CA THR A 143 -8.39 3.67 0.04
C THR A 143 -7.71 2.46 -0.57
N THR A 144 -7.01 1.64 0.20
CA THR A 144 -6.41 0.39 -0.27
C THR A 144 -7.47 -0.62 -0.69
N PHE A 145 -8.56 -0.73 0.07
CA PHE A 145 -9.69 -1.58 -0.26
C PHE A 145 -10.42 -1.12 -1.53
N ALA A 146 -10.61 0.19 -1.69
CA ALA A 146 -11.16 0.75 -2.93
C ALA A 146 -10.27 0.42 -4.14
N GLY A 147 -8.94 0.53 -3.99
CA GLY A 147 -7.98 0.10 -5.01
C GLY A 147 -8.10 -1.38 -5.36
N LEU A 148 -8.28 -2.24 -4.37
CA LEU A 148 -8.51 -3.68 -4.57
C LEU A 148 -9.79 -3.93 -5.38
N LEU A 149 -10.90 -3.23 -5.07
CA LEU A 149 -12.16 -3.36 -5.83
C LEU A 149 -11.98 -2.92 -7.29
N VAL A 150 -11.23 -1.85 -7.53
CA VAL A 150 -10.90 -1.41 -8.89
C VAL A 150 -10.04 -2.46 -9.61
N ALA A 151 -9.08 -3.09 -8.93
CA ALA A 151 -8.25 -4.13 -9.52
C ALA A 151 -9.06 -5.33 -10.04
N PHE A 152 -10.17 -5.68 -9.39
CA PHE A 152 -11.08 -6.72 -9.91
C PHE A 152 -11.74 -6.35 -11.25
N ARG A 153 -11.94 -5.06 -11.52
CA ARG A 153 -12.55 -4.57 -12.76
C ARG A 153 -11.57 -4.40 -13.91
N LEU A 154 -10.27 -4.47 -13.66
CA LEU A 154 -9.26 -4.40 -14.72
C LEU A 154 -9.45 -5.53 -15.73
N ARG A 155 -9.27 -5.22 -17.01
CA ARG A 155 -9.25 -6.20 -18.09
C ARG A 155 -7.80 -6.45 -18.50
N GLU A 156 -7.44 -7.70 -18.58
CA GLU A 156 -6.22 -8.17 -19.26
C GLU A 156 -6.59 -8.60 -20.67
N LYS A 157 -5.63 -8.46 -21.60
CA LYS A 157 -5.73 -9.09 -22.92
C LYS A 157 -5.39 -10.55 -22.84
#